data_2e4f27382babea300f23baf9aae7b96a
#
_entry.id   2e4f27382babea300f23baf9aae7b96a
#
_cell.length_a   1.000
_cell.length_b   1.000
_cell.length_c   1.000
_cell.angle_alpha   90.00
_cell.angle_beta   90.00
_cell.angle_gamma   90.00
#
_symmetry.space_group_name_H-M   'P 1'
#
loop_
_entity.id
_entity.type
_entity.pdbx_description
1 polymer ?
#
loop_
_entity_poly.entity_id
_entity_poly.type
_entity_poly.pdbx_seq_one_letter_code
_entity_poly.pdbx_strand_id
1 'polypeptide(L)'
;MSKMKHKETRIKWKNADFYLLYTIAFAGIALFLYMRFYLNGKSLIWSHDGVPQHLNSLAYYGRYLRKILYTLFVEHKLSIPMWDLNIGYGSDILTTLHYYVIGDPLTLLSVFFKSSQTEFLYEFLIFLRIYLAGI
;
A
#
# COMPACT_ATOMS: atom_id res chain seq x y z
N MET A 1 -42.15 -46.24 1.45
CA MET A 1 -41.72 -44.81 1.45
C MET A 1 -40.25 -44.75 1.81
N SER A 2 -39.39 -44.77 0.80
CA SER A 2 -37.93 -44.69 0.99
C SER A 2 -37.51 -43.21 1.15
N LYS A 3 -36.99 -42.84 2.32
CA LYS A 3 -36.39 -41.52 2.54
C LYS A 3 -35.04 -41.49 1.85
N MET A 4 -34.93 -40.83 0.70
CA MET A 4 -33.64 -40.47 0.12
C MET A 4 -32.93 -39.47 1.04
N LYS A 5 -31.87 -39.92 1.73
CA LYS A 5 -30.95 -39.05 2.43
C LYS A 5 -30.11 -38.30 1.39
N HIS A 6 -30.43 -37.04 1.14
CA HIS A 6 -29.51 -36.13 0.45
C HIS A 6 -28.25 -36.00 1.29
N LYS A 7 -27.18 -36.62 0.82
CA LYS A 7 -25.86 -36.50 1.39
C LYS A 7 -25.28 -35.16 0.90
N GLU A 8 -25.50 -34.06 1.65
CA GLU A 8 -24.82 -32.82 1.38
C GLU A 8 -23.31 -33.06 1.54
N THR A 9 -22.61 -33.18 0.43
CA THR A 9 -21.14 -33.16 0.38
C THR A 9 -20.68 -31.73 0.63
N ARG A 10 -20.60 -31.33 1.90
CA ARG A 10 -19.87 -30.10 2.28
C ARG A 10 -18.40 -30.35 1.95
N ILE A 11 -17.91 -29.69 0.91
CA ILE A 11 -16.49 -29.59 0.62
C ILE A 11 -15.87 -28.86 1.81
N LYS A 12 -15.20 -29.58 2.70
CA LYS A 12 -14.39 -28.98 3.77
C LYS A 12 -13.09 -28.49 3.13
N TRP A 13 -13.09 -27.25 2.66
CA TRP A 13 -11.85 -26.59 2.29
C TRP A 13 -10.97 -26.52 3.51
N LYS A 14 -9.72 -26.98 3.42
CA LYS A 14 -8.70 -26.61 4.39
C LYS A 14 -8.49 -25.12 4.23
N ASN A 15 -8.33 -24.40 5.34
CA ASN A 15 -8.15 -22.95 5.29
C ASN A 15 -7.01 -22.54 4.33
N ALA A 16 -5.93 -23.34 4.26
CA ALA A 16 -4.85 -23.12 3.33
C ALA A 16 -5.27 -23.16 1.84
N ASP A 17 -6.15 -24.09 1.46
CA ASP A 17 -6.62 -24.21 0.06
C ASP A 17 -7.48 -23.01 -0.34
N PHE A 18 -8.29 -22.48 0.61
CA PHE A 18 -9.07 -21.26 0.40
C PHE A 18 -8.17 -20.06 0.16
N TYR A 19 -7.19 -19.82 1.02
CA TYR A 19 -6.27 -18.68 0.88
C TYR A 19 -5.42 -18.79 -0.39
N LEU A 20 -5.00 -19.99 -0.76
CA LEU A 20 -4.27 -20.21 -2.00
C LEU A 20 -5.13 -19.86 -3.23
N LEU A 21 -6.37 -20.37 -3.28
CA LEU A 21 -7.30 -20.07 -4.37
C LEU A 21 -7.63 -18.59 -4.46
N TYR A 22 -7.89 -17.95 -3.31
CA TYR A 22 -8.12 -16.52 -3.22
C TYR A 22 -6.93 -15.73 -3.78
N THR A 23 -5.71 -16.07 -3.36
CA THR A 23 -4.49 -15.38 -3.80
C THR A 23 -4.29 -15.52 -5.31
N ILE A 24 -4.45 -16.73 -5.86
CA ILE A 24 -4.31 -16.97 -7.30
C ILE A 24 -5.39 -16.21 -8.10
N ALA A 25 -6.63 -16.27 -7.66
CA ALA A 25 -7.73 -15.56 -8.33
C ALA A 25 -7.53 -14.05 -8.27
N PHE A 26 -7.17 -13.52 -7.09
CA PHE A 26 -6.87 -12.10 -6.91
C PHE A 26 -5.71 -11.66 -7.80
N ALA A 27 -4.59 -12.40 -7.79
CA ALA A 27 -3.42 -12.07 -8.61
C ALA A 27 -3.74 -12.06 -10.11
N GLY A 28 -4.54 -13.02 -10.58
CA GLY A 28 -5.00 -13.06 -11.98
C GLY A 28 -5.84 -11.85 -12.37
N ILE A 29 -6.82 -11.47 -11.53
CA ILE A 29 -7.67 -10.30 -11.76
C ILE A 29 -6.84 -9.00 -11.68
N ALA A 30 -6.01 -8.87 -10.66
CA ALA A 30 -5.15 -7.70 -10.46
C ALA A 30 -4.19 -7.49 -11.66
N LEU A 31 -3.54 -8.57 -12.11
CA LEU A 31 -2.66 -8.53 -13.27
C LEU A 31 -3.42 -8.15 -14.54
N PHE A 32 -4.60 -8.72 -14.78
CA PHE A 32 -5.43 -8.39 -15.93
C PHE A 32 -5.81 -6.90 -15.95
N LEU A 33 -6.26 -6.37 -14.81
CA LEU A 33 -6.62 -4.96 -14.68
C LEU A 33 -5.39 -4.04 -14.87
N TYR A 34 -4.28 -4.36 -14.19
CA TYR A 34 -3.05 -3.58 -14.30
C TYR A 34 -2.54 -3.53 -15.74
N MET A 35 -2.51 -4.67 -16.43
CA MET A 35 -2.09 -4.74 -17.83
C MET A 35 -2.95 -3.86 -18.75
N ARG A 36 -4.25 -3.74 -18.48
CA ARG A 36 -5.13 -2.85 -19.27
C ARG A 36 -4.75 -1.37 -19.11
N PHE A 37 -4.37 -0.93 -17.91
CA PHE A 37 -3.87 0.43 -17.67
C PHE A 37 -2.49 0.62 -18.30
N TYR A 38 -1.58 -0.28 -18.03
CA TYR A 38 -0.20 -0.21 -18.53
C TYR A 38 -0.12 -0.17 -20.07
N LEU A 39 -0.83 -1.04 -20.77
CA LEU A 39 -0.85 -1.08 -22.22
C LEU A 39 -1.46 0.19 -22.85
N ASN A 40 -2.26 0.93 -22.12
CA ASN A 40 -2.82 2.21 -22.55
C ASN A 40 -1.96 3.42 -22.08
N GLY A 41 -0.75 3.19 -21.55
CA GLY A 41 0.11 4.24 -21.04
C GLY A 41 -0.47 5.01 -19.85
N LYS A 42 -1.34 4.36 -19.05
CA LYS A 42 -2.01 4.97 -17.89
C LYS A 42 -1.52 4.32 -16.61
N SER A 43 -1.45 5.12 -15.56
CA SER A 43 -1.22 4.70 -14.18
C SER A 43 -2.53 4.54 -13.44
N LEU A 44 -2.53 3.74 -12.35
CA LEU A 44 -3.64 3.65 -11.41
C LEU A 44 -3.72 4.87 -10.49
N ILE A 45 -2.75 5.79 -10.57
CA ILE A 45 -2.69 6.98 -9.74
C ILE A 45 -3.62 8.05 -10.33
N TRP A 46 -4.59 8.47 -9.56
CA TRP A 46 -5.52 9.51 -9.97
C TRP A 46 -4.79 10.85 -10.19
N SER A 47 -5.00 11.46 -11.34
CA SER A 47 -4.24 12.65 -11.79
C SER A 47 -4.54 13.91 -10.97
N HIS A 48 -5.71 14.04 -10.34
CA HIS A 48 -6.07 15.23 -9.57
C HIS A 48 -5.36 15.24 -8.21
N ASP A 49 -5.83 14.45 -7.24
CA ASP A 49 -5.26 14.46 -5.89
C ASP A 49 -4.19 13.39 -5.69
N GLY A 50 -4.25 12.32 -6.48
CA GLY A 50 -3.31 11.21 -6.39
C GLY A 50 -1.87 11.62 -6.64
N VAL A 51 -1.63 12.32 -7.76
CA VAL A 51 -0.27 12.75 -8.15
C VAL A 51 0.23 13.91 -7.29
N PRO A 52 -0.47 15.06 -7.20
CA PRO A 52 0.09 16.23 -6.50
C PRO A 52 0.13 16.07 -4.98
N GLN A 53 -0.74 15.26 -4.40
CA GLN A 53 -0.84 15.13 -2.94
C GLN A 53 -0.36 13.76 -2.44
N HIS A 54 -1.06 12.68 -2.77
CA HIS A 54 -0.80 11.37 -2.17
C HIS A 54 0.55 10.77 -2.58
N LEU A 55 0.90 10.83 -3.86
CA LEU A 55 2.17 10.30 -4.37
C LEU A 55 3.36 11.08 -3.80
N ASN A 56 3.27 12.41 -3.81
CA ASN A 56 4.31 13.29 -3.27
C ASN A 56 4.46 13.11 -1.75
N SER A 57 3.35 12.96 -1.03
CA SER A 57 3.37 12.69 0.42
C SER A 57 4.02 11.34 0.73
N LEU A 58 3.74 10.30 -0.08
CA LEU A 58 4.37 8.98 0.09
C LEU A 58 5.89 9.04 -0.18
N ALA A 59 6.31 9.75 -1.22
CA ALA A 59 7.72 9.97 -1.53
C ALA A 59 8.44 10.74 -0.43
N TYR A 60 7.80 11.79 0.09
CA TYR A 60 8.32 12.57 1.22
C TYR A 60 8.43 11.69 2.47
N TYR A 61 7.39 10.95 2.81
CA TYR A 61 7.36 10.11 4.00
C TYR A 61 8.46 9.04 3.99
N GLY A 62 8.71 8.42 2.85
CA GLY A 62 9.83 7.48 2.72
C GLY A 62 11.19 8.13 2.99
N ARG A 63 11.42 9.37 2.51
CA ARG A 63 12.65 10.11 2.84
C ARG A 63 12.73 10.48 4.31
N TYR A 64 11.63 10.92 4.89
CA TYR A 64 11.51 11.27 6.30
C TYR A 64 11.85 10.09 7.21
N LEU A 65 11.24 8.92 6.95
CA LEU A 65 11.53 7.70 7.72
C LEU A 65 13.00 7.28 7.60
N ARG A 66 13.58 7.30 6.40
CA ARG A 66 15.00 6.98 6.20
C ARG A 66 15.92 7.94 6.94
N LYS A 67 15.58 9.24 7.00
CA LYS A 67 16.34 10.23 7.77
C LYS A 67 16.31 9.92 9.27
N ILE A 68 15.13 9.59 9.81
CA ILE A 68 14.99 9.18 11.23
C ILE A 68 15.84 7.94 11.51
N LEU A 69 15.76 6.92 10.66
CA LEU A 69 16.55 5.70 10.83
C LEU A 69 18.05 5.95 10.71
N TYR A 70 18.47 6.81 9.80
CA TYR A 70 19.87 7.20 9.66
C TYR A 70 20.40 7.89 10.94
N THR A 71 19.69 8.89 11.46
CA THR A 71 20.10 9.57 12.70
C THR A 71 20.10 8.62 13.89
N LEU A 72 19.16 7.66 13.95
CA LEU A 72 19.08 6.69 15.02
C LEU A 72 20.25 5.68 14.97
N PHE A 73 20.50 5.07 13.81
CA PHE A 73 21.44 3.96 13.70
C PHE A 73 22.88 4.39 13.40
N VAL A 74 23.08 5.52 12.71
CA VAL A 74 24.39 5.99 12.32
C VAL A 74 24.91 7.06 13.28
N GLU A 75 24.06 8.01 13.65
CA GLU A 75 24.44 9.10 14.55
C GLU A 75 24.17 8.78 16.03
N HIS A 76 23.56 7.62 16.31
CA HIS A 76 23.14 7.19 17.64
C HIS A 76 22.28 8.23 18.39
N LYS A 77 21.48 8.98 17.63
CA LYS A 77 20.65 10.06 18.13
C LYS A 77 19.22 9.95 17.58
N LEU A 78 18.25 9.78 18.45
CA LEU A 78 16.84 9.84 18.03
C LEU A 78 16.46 11.30 17.74
N SER A 79 16.26 11.61 16.47
CA SER A 79 15.77 12.91 16.00
C SER A 79 14.54 12.71 15.14
N ILE A 80 13.41 13.21 15.63
CA ILE A 80 12.13 13.16 14.90
C ILE A 80 11.75 14.62 14.60
N PRO A 81 12.07 15.12 13.39
CA PRO A 81 11.68 16.47 13.00
C PRO A 81 10.17 16.60 12.99
N MET A 82 9.64 17.62 13.66
CA MET A 82 8.20 17.88 13.72
C MET A 82 7.76 18.92 12.70
N TRP A 83 8.71 19.72 12.19
CA TRP A 83 8.48 20.84 11.28
C TRP A 83 9.41 20.75 10.07
N ASP A 84 8.88 21.03 8.86
CA ASP A 84 9.69 21.12 7.65
C ASP A 84 9.25 22.31 6.78
N LEU A 85 10.21 23.13 6.38
CA LEU A 85 10.00 24.26 5.48
C LEU A 85 9.69 23.84 4.04
N ASN A 86 9.99 22.59 3.65
CA ASN A 86 9.72 22.06 2.33
C ASN A 86 8.29 21.54 2.15
N ILE A 87 7.47 21.56 3.19
CA ILE A 87 6.04 21.25 3.11
C ILE A 87 5.27 22.55 3.02
N GLY A 88 4.77 22.87 1.81
CA GLY A 88 4.14 24.17 1.55
C GLY A 88 5.12 25.31 1.79
N TYR A 89 4.75 26.24 2.63
CA TYR A 89 5.62 27.35 3.10
C TYR A 89 6.19 27.10 4.51
N GLY A 90 6.25 25.86 4.93
CA GLY A 90 6.60 25.43 6.28
C GLY A 90 5.38 24.94 7.04
N SER A 91 5.42 23.68 7.47
CA SER A 91 4.29 23.07 8.13
C SER A 91 4.73 22.01 9.14
N ASP A 92 3.84 21.73 10.09
CA ASP A 92 3.95 20.57 10.96
C ASP A 92 3.78 19.28 10.16
N ILE A 93 4.75 18.37 10.32
CA ILE A 93 4.83 17.15 9.55
C ILE A 93 3.69 16.19 9.92
N LEU A 94 3.40 16.03 11.21
CA LEU A 94 2.38 15.09 11.67
C LEU A 94 0.99 15.53 11.23
N THR A 95 0.66 16.79 11.44
CA THR A 95 -0.65 17.36 11.08
C THR A 95 -0.88 17.32 9.58
N THR A 96 0.16 17.61 8.78
CA THR A 96 0.02 17.64 7.32
C THR A 96 -0.04 16.23 6.74
N LEU A 97 0.77 15.30 7.24
CA LEU A 97 0.90 13.96 6.62
C LEU A 97 -0.01 12.90 7.24
N HIS A 98 -0.69 13.16 8.37
CA HIS A 98 -1.49 12.12 9.02
C HIS A 98 -2.60 11.58 8.11
N TYR A 99 -3.25 12.46 7.35
CA TYR A 99 -4.29 12.10 6.40
C TYR A 99 -3.75 11.31 5.20
N TYR A 100 -2.58 11.70 4.69
CA TYR A 100 -2.05 11.13 3.45
C TYR A 100 -1.31 9.81 3.66
N VAL A 101 -0.51 9.70 4.73
CA VAL A 101 0.43 8.57 4.88
C VAL A 101 0.57 8.05 6.32
N ILE A 102 0.61 8.91 7.34
CA ILE A 102 0.93 8.46 8.72
C ILE A 102 -0.18 7.58 9.31
N GLY A 103 -1.42 7.80 8.92
CA GLY A 103 -2.57 7.02 9.37
C GLY A 103 -2.67 5.61 8.78
N ASP A 104 -1.86 5.28 7.77
CA ASP A 104 -1.88 3.98 7.12
C ASP A 104 -0.55 3.23 7.39
N PRO A 105 -0.58 2.11 8.14
CA PRO A 105 0.63 1.36 8.46
C PRO A 105 1.36 0.78 7.24
N LEU A 106 0.66 0.55 6.13
CA LEU A 106 1.28 0.03 4.90
C LEU A 106 2.21 1.04 4.24
N THR A 107 2.01 2.33 4.48
CA THR A 107 2.90 3.38 3.96
C THR A 107 4.29 3.38 4.60
N LEU A 108 4.46 2.70 5.74
CA LEU A 108 5.78 2.45 6.33
C LEU A 108 6.71 1.69 5.37
N LEU A 109 6.16 0.91 4.45
CA LEU A 109 6.93 0.25 3.42
C LEU A 109 7.73 1.23 2.54
N SER A 110 7.32 2.51 2.48
CA SER A 110 8.03 3.55 1.74
C SER A 110 9.49 3.75 2.18
N VAL A 111 9.84 3.32 3.38
CA VAL A 111 11.22 3.36 3.89
C VAL A 111 12.19 2.55 3.02
N PHE A 112 11.72 1.45 2.44
CA PHE A 112 12.52 0.55 1.61
C PHE A 112 12.64 0.99 0.14
N PHE A 113 11.85 1.98 -0.29
CA PHE A 113 11.78 2.40 -1.68
C PHE A 113 12.42 3.77 -1.89
N LYS A 114 13.16 3.93 -2.98
CA LYS A 114 13.68 5.24 -3.41
C LYS A 114 12.55 6.12 -3.94
N SER A 115 12.75 7.43 -3.95
CA SER A 115 11.74 8.38 -4.49
C SER A 115 11.37 8.10 -5.95
N SER A 116 12.30 7.57 -6.75
CA SER A 116 12.04 7.18 -8.15
C SER A 116 11.15 5.92 -8.29
N GLN A 117 10.95 5.17 -7.21
CA GLN A 117 10.14 3.95 -7.17
C GLN A 117 8.78 4.19 -6.50
N THR A 118 8.47 5.43 -6.12
CA THR A 118 7.27 5.75 -5.35
C THR A 118 5.99 5.46 -6.13
N GLU A 119 6.00 5.66 -7.46
CA GLU A 119 4.86 5.35 -8.32
C GLU A 119 4.53 3.86 -8.27
N PHE A 120 5.53 3.00 -8.48
CA PHE A 120 5.39 1.56 -8.35
C PHE A 120 4.88 1.16 -6.95
N LEU A 121 5.46 1.72 -5.89
CA LEU A 121 5.01 1.45 -4.53
C LEU A 121 3.55 1.86 -4.33
N TYR A 122 3.15 3.02 -4.85
CA TYR A 122 1.78 3.51 -4.71
C TYR A 122 0.77 2.55 -5.36
N GLU A 123 1.04 2.11 -6.58
CA GLU A 123 0.21 1.14 -7.29
C GLU A 123 0.19 -0.22 -6.59
N PHE A 124 1.35 -0.69 -6.12
CA PHE A 124 1.45 -1.91 -5.31
C PHE A 124 0.59 -1.82 -4.03
N LEU A 125 0.63 -0.69 -3.34
CA LEU A 125 -0.17 -0.48 -2.13
C LEU A 125 -1.68 -0.49 -2.41
N ILE A 126 -2.13 -0.05 -3.59
CA ILE A 126 -3.55 -0.17 -3.98
C ILE A 126 -3.97 -1.64 -3.99
N PHE A 127 -3.22 -2.48 -4.71
CA PHE A 127 -3.52 -3.92 -4.77
C PHE A 127 -3.38 -4.60 -3.41
N LEU A 128 -2.35 -4.26 -2.65
CA LEU A 128 -2.13 -4.83 -1.32
C LEU A 128 -3.28 -4.53 -0.37
N ARG A 129 -3.80 -3.30 -0.35
CA ARG A 129 -4.96 -2.92 0.47
C ARG A 129 -6.20 -3.72 0.10
N ILE A 130 -6.50 -3.83 -1.20
CA ILE A 130 -7.65 -4.60 -1.68
C ILE A 130 -7.50 -6.08 -1.32
N TYR A 131 -6.29 -6.64 -1.49
CA TYR A 131 -5.99 -8.02 -1.14
C TYR A 131 -6.23 -8.29 0.34
N LEU A 132 -5.67 -7.44 1.22
CA LEU A 132 -5.81 -7.58 2.66
C LEU A 132 -7.23 -7.35 3.16
N ALA A 133 -8.01 -6.51 2.48
CA ALA A 133 -9.41 -6.30 2.82
C ALA A 133 -10.31 -7.51 2.50
N GLY A 134 -9.87 -8.43 1.65
CA GLY A 134 -10.60 -9.64 1.26
C GLY A 134 -10.24 -10.89 2.06
N ILE A 135 -9.22 -10.83 2.93
CA ILE A 135 -8.79 -11.92 3.81
C ILE A 135 -9.48 -11.79 5.17
#